data_ca2e12c95a34c936f11f335da1a5de12
#
_entry.id   ca2e12c95a34c936f11f335da1a5de12
#
_cell.length_a   1.000
_cell.length_b   1.000
_cell.length_c   1.000
_cell.angle_alpha   90.00
_cell.angle_beta   90.00
_cell.angle_gamma   90.00
#
_symmetry.space_group_name_H-M   'P 1'
#
loop_
_entity.id
_entity.type
_entity.pdbx_description
1 polymer ?
#
loop_
_entity_poly.entity_id
_entity_poly.type
_entity_poly.pdbx_seq_one_letter_code
_entity_poly.pdbx_strand_id
1 'polypeptide(L)'
;MKLDRYQKQAVVTNENILLIAGAGAGKTFTITQKINYIVTHNICLPEEILLISFTNKSVDDLKSKIKYNCDILTFHKLAINILNDYNISYNIANKDYLDFTVNEFFYSLSDEKLINDILKIYHEWNYENFLKSYKFLKLKELIIRIIRTSKSCDSKISDFEKLYNKNNFLTKLILIIKIIYEDEMKSSNLLDYDDLIIKATKVVNKFYKYKYIIVDEFQDTSLIRFNLINKLKKLNNAKFFAVGDDFQAIYHFSGCSTSLFWNIKDYIPNIKILKLKNVYRNSQELIDICARFISKNSQQIKKELLSQKHNNPIKIIYYINPYKAFNKLYKKITKISDDVLVLGRNNNDIKYFSKDPKIPFLTVHSAKGLEADNVIIINLTNSTFGFPNKLDNNYLLEMLHPSDKSYLFAEERRLFYVALTRTKNQVYLLVPFLGRSIFVNEIKSLLRNIS
;
A
#
# COMPACT_ATOMS: atom_id res chain seq x y z
N MET A 1 11.37 -8.27 26.42
CA MET A 1 12.28 -7.49 25.57
C MET A 1 12.36 -6.08 26.13
N LYS A 2 13.56 -5.49 26.27
CA LYS A 2 13.70 -4.10 26.75
C LYS A 2 13.62 -3.14 25.58
N LEU A 3 13.03 -1.96 25.82
CA LEU A 3 13.04 -0.86 24.84
C LEU A 3 14.47 -0.34 24.62
N ASP A 4 14.86 -0.14 23.38
CA ASP A 4 16.05 0.66 23.09
C ASP A 4 15.81 2.16 23.35
N ARG A 5 16.87 2.98 23.25
CA ARG A 5 16.78 4.42 23.56
C ARG A 5 15.80 5.14 22.65
N TYR A 6 15.71 4.78 21.36
CA TYR A 6 14.83 5.44 20.38
C TYR A 6 13.38 5.03 20.57
N GLN A 7 13.14 3.73 20.83
CA GLN A 7 11.84 3.21 21.20
C GLN A 7 11.36 3.83 22.51
N LYS A 8 12.24 3.91 23.54
CA LYS A 8 11.91 4.56 24.82
C LYS A 8 11.52 6.01 24.64
N GLN A 9 12.28 6.78 23.83
CA GLN A 9 11.95 8.16 23.52
C GLN A 9 10.55 8.28 22.88
N ALA A 10 10.22 7.44 21.89
CA ALA A 10 8.90 7.45 21.24
C ALA A 10 7.78 7.07 22.22
N VAL A 11 8.04 6.11 23.10
CA VAL A 11 7.06 5.63 24.09
C VAL A 11 6.74 6.69 25.14
N VAL A 12 7.74 7.36 25.73
CA VAL A 12 7.51 8.30 26.83
C VAL A 12 7.07 9.69 26.36
N THR A 13 7.33 10.08 25.13
CA THR A 13 6.95 11.39 24.60
C THR A 13 5.43 11.51 24.47
N ASN A 14 4.81 12.48 25.15
CA ASN A 14 3.35 12.71 25.14
C ASN A 14 2.95 13.91 24.26
N GLU A 15 3.47 13.95 23.05
CA GLU A 15 3.17 14.95 22.01
C GLU A 15 2.56 14.26 20.79
N ASN A 16 2.14 15.02 19.77
CA ASN A 16 1.84 14.45 18.47
C ASN A 16 3.14 13.94 17.82
N ILE A 17 3.17 12.71 17.38
CA ILE A 17 4.38 12.05 16.87
C ILE A 17 4.11 11.38 15.52
N LEU A 18 5.02 11.61 14.57
CA LEU A 18 5.26 10.68 13.46
C LEU A 18 6.55 9.90 13.76
N LEU A 19 6.42 8.60 13.97
CA LEU A 19 7.53 7.69 14.18
C LEU A 19 7.93 7.01 12.86
N ILE A 20 9.09 7.38 12.34
CA ILE A 20 9.66 6.80 11.14
C ILE A 20 10.47 5.57 11.53
N ALA A 21 10.12 4.41 10.95
CA ALA A 21 10.70 3.14 11.34
C ALA A 21 10.93 2.24 10.13
N GLY A 22 12.17 1.88 9.84
CA GLY A 22 12.51 0.94 8.78
C GLY A 22 11.93 -0.46 8.95
N ALA A 23 12.08 -1.30 7.93
CA ALA A 23 11.70 -2.72 8.02
C ALA A 23 12.42 -3.41 9.18
N GLY A 24 11.69 -4.14 10.03
CA GLY A 24 12.28 -4.87 11.16
C GLY A 24 12.76 -4.00 12.33
N ALA A 25 12.42 -2.70 12.40
CA ALA A 25 12.80 -1.79 13.50
C ALA A 25 11.91 -1.92 14.76
N GLY A 26 10.97 -2.87 14.80
CA GLY A 26 10.11 -3.09 15.97
C GLY A 26 8.94 -2.13 16.10
N LYS A 27 8.32 -1.72 14.98
CA LYS A 27 7.12 -0.85 14.95
C LYS A 27 6.02 -1.34 15.90
N THR A 28 5.54 -2.57 15.69
CA THR A 28 4.48 -3.18 16.48
C THR A 28 4.81 -3.24 17.97
N PHE A 29 6.07 -3.60 18.30
CA PHE A 29 6.55 -3.61 19.68
C PHE A 29 6.50 -2.21 20.30
N THR A 30 6.92 -1.18 19.57
CA THR A 30 6.88 0.21 20.05
C THR A 30 5.44 0.69 20.27
N ILE A 31 4.50 0.35 19.37
CA ILE A 31 3.06 0.65 19.54
C ILE A 31 2.52 -0.02 20.80
N THR A 32 2.78 -1.31 21.00
CA THR A 32 2.32 -2.05 22.18
C THR A 32 2.85 -1.44 23.47
N GLN A 33 4.13 -1.08 23.50
CA GLN A 33 4.75 -0.44 24.67
C GLN A 33 4.25 1.01 24.86
N LYS A 34 3.89 1.73 23.79
CA LYS A 34 3.24 3.04 23.89
C LYS A 34 1.88 2.97 24.58
N ILE A 35 1.04 2.01 24.18
CA ILE A 35 -0.26 1.80 24.84
C ILE A 35 -0.07 1.41 26.29
N ASN A 36 0.85 0.47 26.56
CA ASN A 36 1.19 0.10 27.95
C ASN A 36 1.60 1.34 28.78
N TYR A 37 2.46 2.19 28.24
CA TYR A 37 2.88 3.41 28.93
C TYR A 37 1.71 4.37 29.20
N ILE A 38 0.84 4.60 28.20
CA ILE A 38 -0.32 5.49 28.32
C ILE A 38 -1.22 5.02 29.48
N VAL A 39 -1.53 3.73 29.52
CA VAL A 39 -2.44 3.17 30.54
C VAL A 39 -1.80 3.12 31.92
N THR A 40 -0.55 2.64 32.03
CA THR A 40 0.15 2.52 33.33
C THR A 40 0.49 3.86 33.98
N HIS A 41 0.59 4.94 33.19
CA HIS A 41 0.80 6.30 33.71
C HIS A 41 -0.51 7.12 33.79
N ASN A 42 -1.68 6.47 33.65
CA ASN A 42 -3.00 7.11 33.74
C ASN A 42 -3.16 8.34 32.83
N ILE A 43 -2.56 8.32 31.63
CA ILE A 43 -2.66 9.41 30.65
C ILE A 43 -4.08 9.50 30.09
N CYS A 44 -4.70 8.35 29.79
CA CYS A 44 -6.12 8.20 29.50
C CYS A 44 -6.57 6.75 29.77
N LEU A 45 -7.88 6.51 29.77
CA LEU A 45 -8.44 5.18 29.96
C LEU A 45 -8.21 4.33 28.68
N PRO A 46 -8.13 3.00 28.82
CA PRO A 46 -7.95 2.10 27.66
C PRO A 46 -9.00 2.32 26.56
N GLU A 47 -10.27 2.49 26.90
CA GLU A 47 -11.39 2.73 25.97
C GLU A 47 -11.33 4.09 25.26
N GLU A 48 -10.49 5.01 25.74
CA GLU A 48 -10.21 6.31 25.12
C GLU A 48 -9.04 6.24 24.11
N ILE A 49 -8.45 5.04 23.91
CA ILE A 49 -7.38 4.80 22.96
C ILE A 49 -7.95 4.16 21.70
N LEU A 50 -7.71 4.80 20.57
CA LEU A 50 -7.98 4.24 19.25
C LEU A 50 -6.65 3.82 18.59
N LEU A 51 -6.52 2.56 18.23
CA LEU A 51 -5.45 2.03 17.40
C LEU A 51 -6.02 1.61 16.03
N ILE A 52 -5.55 2.26 14.99
CA ILE A 52 -5.92 1.94 13.60
C ILE A 52 -4.83 1.11 12.95
N SER A 53 -5.24 0.01 12.32
CA SER A 53 -4.40 -0.77 11.42
C SER A 53 -5.08 -0.98 10.07
N PHE A 54 -4.29 -1.35 9.06
CA PHE A 54 -4.75 -1.34 7.68
C PHE A 54 -5.61 -2.56 7.30
N THR A 55 -5.31 -3.73 7.88
CA THR A 55 -5.98 -5.01 7.57
C THR A 55 -6.55 -5.67 8.81
N ASN A 56 -7.59 -6.50 8.63
CA ASN A 56 -8.15 -7.30 9.74
C ASN A 56 -7.09 -8.22 10.35
N LYS A 57 -6.23 -8.85 9.53
CA LYS A 57 -5.14 -9.69 10.02
C LYS A 57 -4.18 -8.92 10.94
N SER A 58 -3.84 -7.68 10.60
CA SER A 58 -2.99 -6.84 11.46
C SER A 58 -3.71 -6.41 12.73
N VAL A 59 -5.03 -6.17 12.65
CA VAL A 59 -5.87 -5.89 13.83
C VAL A 59 -5.87 -7.09 14.78
N ASP A 60 -6.05 -8.31 14.26
CA ASP A 60 -6.06 -9.53 15.08
C ASP A 60 -4.70 -9.80 15.73
N ASP A 61 -3.60 -9.59 14.99
CA ASP A 61 -2.23 -9.68 15.51
C ASP A 61 -1.97 -8.64 16.63
N LEU A 62 -2.45 -7.41 16.48
CA LEU A 62 -2.33 -6.37 17.49
C LEU A 62 -3.18 -6.69 18.73
N LYS A 63 -4.41 -7.17 18.56
CA LYS A 63 -5.29 -7.59 19.66
C LYS A 63 -4.67 -8.72 20.49
N SER A 64 -3.97 -9.66 19.86
CA SER A 64 -3.29 -10.75 20.57
C SER A 64 -2.11 -10.27 21.44
N LYS A 65 -1.52 -9.11 21.10
CA LYS A 65 -0.34 -8.55 21.77
C LYS A 65 -0.67 -7.48 22.81
N ILE A 66 -1.84 -6.85 22.73
CA ILE A 66 -2.26 -5.76 23.59
C ILE A 66 -3.23 -6.30 24.64
N LYS A 67 -2.89 -6.11 25.92
CA LYS A 67 -3.63 -6.67 27.05
C LYS A 67 -4.79 -5.79 27.51
N TYR A 68 -4.90 -4.57 27.01
CA TYR A 68 -5.89 -3.59 27.42
C TYR A 68 -7.09 -3.59 26.50
N ASN A 69 -8.26 -3.27 27.04
CA ASN A 69 -9.51 -3.16 26.28
C ASN A 69 -9.57 -1.79 25.55
N CYS A 70 -8.69 -1.59 24.57
CA CYS A 70 -8.72 -0.41 23.69
C CYS A 70 -9.33 -0.76 22.33
N ASP A 71 -9.83 0.25 21.63
CA ASP A 71 -10.37 0.04 20.29
C ASP A 71 -9.26 -0.18 19.28
N ILE A 72 -9.12 -1.40 18.77
CA ILE A 72 -8.19 -1.78 17.71
C ILE A 72 -9.01 -2.12 16.47
N LEU A 73 -9.00 -1.22 15.47
CA LEU A 73 -9.94 -1.22 14.35
C LEU A 73 -9.23 -0.99 13.02
N THR A 74 -9.91 -1.39 11.94
CA THR A 74 -9.61 -0.85 10.60
C THR A 74 -10.34 0.48 10.40
N PHE A 75 -9.91 1.29 9.41
CA PHE A 75 -10.60 2.53 9.04
C PHE A 75 -12.09 2.32 8.72
N HIS A 76 -12.40 1.25 7.99
CA HIS A 76 -13.79 0.94 7.63
C HIS A 76 -14.63 0.55 8.85
N LYS A 77 -14.06 -0.24 9.77
CA LYS A 77 -14.78 -0.61 11.00
C LYS A 77 -15.03 0.61 11.90
N LEU A 78 -14.06 1.52 11.98
CA LEU A 78 -14.23 2.81 12.66
C LEU A 78 -15.36 3.62 12.02
N ALA A 79 -15.39 3.73 10.69
CA ALA A 79 -16.43 4.46 9.97
C ALA A 79 -17.81 3.86 10.22
N ILE A 80 -17.94 2.53 10.16
CA ILE A 80 -19.19 1.81 10.47
C ILE A 80 -19.66 2.09 11.91
N ASN A 81 -18.75 2.02 12.88
CA ASN A 81 -19.09 2.30 14.27
C ASN A 81 -19.62 3.73 14.43
N ILE A 82 -18.95 4.73 13.85
CA ILE A 82 -19.40 6.12 13.87
C ILE A 82 -20.79 6.26 13.24
N LEU A 83 -21.02 5.69 12.06
CA LEU A 83 -22.33 5.79 11.39
C LEU A 83 -23.45 5.16 12.23
N ASN A 84 -23.19 4.03 12.89
CA ASN A 84 -24.13 3.38 13.79
C ASN A 84 -24.41 4.24 15.05
N ASP A 85 -23.39 4.82 15.67
CA ASP A 85 -23.52 5.69 16.83
C ASP A 85 -24.31 6.99 16.55
N TYR A 86 -24.33 7.41 15.28
CA TYR A 86 -25.14 8.53 14.79
C TYR A 86 -26.49 8.10 14.18
N ASN A 87 -26.87 6.82 14.29
CA ASN A 87 -28.09 6.23 13.76
C ASN A 87 -28.30 6.50 12.26
N ILE A 88 -27.24 6.47 11.47
CA ILE A 88 -27.29 6.65 10.03
C ILE A 88 -27.63 5.32 9.37
N SER A 89 -28.77 5.26 8.69
CA SER A 89 -29.15 4.09 7.89
C SER A 89 -28.43 4.11 6.53
N TYR A 90 -27.97 2.97 6.08
CA TYR A 90 -27.34 2.75 4.76
C TYR A 90 -27.29 1.26 4.44
N ASN A 91 -27.12 0.94 3.16
CA ASN A 91 -26.79 -0.39 2.70
C ASN A 91 -25.36 -0.39 2.13
N ILE A 92 -24.64 -1.50 2.33
CA ILE A 92 -23.29 -1.63 1.75
C ILE A 92 -23.44 -2.13 0.30
N ALA A 93 -22.86 -1.40 -0.64
CA ALA A 93 -22.82 -1.81 -2.02
C ALA A 93 -22.03 -3.11 -2.20
N ASN A 94 -22.46 -3.95 -3.12
CA ASN A 94 -21.66 -5.10 -3.52
C ASN A 94 -20.30 -4.62 -4.03
N LYS A 95 -19.26 -5.39 -3.73
CA LYS A 95 -17.88 -5.10 -4.15
C LYS A 95 -17.74 -4.89 -5.66
N ASP A 96 -18.58 -5.57 -6.44
CA ASP A 96 -18.56 -5.54 -7.90
C ASP A 96 -19.57 -4.54 -8.50
N TYR A 97 -20.24 -3.71 -7.65
CA TYR A 97 -21.28 -2.79 -8.12
C TYR A 97 -20.75 -1.80 -9.17
N LEU A 98 -19.58 -1.21 -8.94
CA LEU A 98 -18.96 -0.32 -9.95
C LEU A 98 -18.59 -1.07 -11.24
N ASP A 99 -18.16 -2.33 -11.15
CA ASP A 99 -17.91 -3.17 -12.32
C ASP A 99 -19.20 -3.43 -13.10
N PHE A 100 -20.30 -3.65 -12.40
CA PHE A 100 -21.63 -3.80 -12.97
C PHE A 100 -22.07 -2.51 -13.67
N THR A 101 -22.02 -1.34 -13.00
CA THR A 101 -22.39 -0.04 -13.61
C THR A 101 -21.57 0.26 -14.86
N VAL A 102 -20.26 -0.02 -14.87
CA VAL A 102 -19.42 0.17 -16.07
C VAL A 102 -19.88 -0.76 -17.20
N ASN A 103 -20.15 -2.03 -16.91
CA ASN A 103 -20.68 -2.95 -17.93
C ASN A 103 -22.03 -2.47 -18.48
N GLU A 104 -23.01 -2.17 -17.62
CA GLU A 104 -24.34 -1.69 -18.03
C GLU A 104 -24.22 -0.46 -18.92
N PHE A 105 -23.37 0.50 -18.55
CA PHE A 105 -23.13 1.68 -19.38
C PHE A 105 -22.69 1.31 -20.81
N PHE A 106 -21.70 0.44 -20.97
CA PHE A 106 -21.21 0.08 -22.29
C PHE A 106 -22.18 -0.82 -23.07
N TYR A 107 -22.88 -1.74 -22.41
CA TYR A 107 -23.82 -2.63 -23.08
C TYR A 107 -25.15 -1.93 -23.47
N SER A 108 -25.52 -0.86 -22.76
CA SER A 108 -26.72 -0.05 -23.07
C SER A 108 -26.41 1.18 -23.93
N LEU A 109 -25.14 1.42 -24.29
CA LEU A 109 -24.73 2.61 -25.03
C LEU A 109 -25.34 2.63 -26.44
N SER A 110 -26.14 3.68 -26.71
CA SER A 110 -26.80 3.93 -27.99
C SER A 110 -26.35 5.21 -28.69
N ASP A 111 -25.50 6.03 -28.06
CA ASP A 111 -24.91 7.23 -28.65
C ASP A 111 -23.90 6.85 -29.73
N GLU A 112 -24.36 6.96 -31.02
CA GLU A 112 -23.54 6.60 -32.19
C GLU A 112 -22.21 7.37 -32.24
N LYS A 113 -22.22 8.66 -31.84
CA LYS A 113 -21.00 9.46 -31.83
C LYS A 113 -19.99 8.91 -30.83
N LEU A 114 -20.46 8.57 -29.63
CA LEU A 114 -19.61 8.03 -28.59
C LEU A 114 -19.07 6.64 -28.98
N ILE A 115 -19.92 5.79 -29.60
CA ILE A 115 -19.53 4.50 -30.14
C ILE A 115 -18.45 4.66 -31.20
N ASN A 116 -18.64 5.55 -32.16
CA ASN A 116 -17.68 5.80 -33.24
C ASN A 116 -16.34 6.32 -32.70
N ASP A 117 -16.36 7.19 -31.67
CA ASP A 117 -15.14 7.68 -31.03
C ASP A 117 -14.38 6.54 -30.33
N ILE A 118 -15.11 5.62 -29.64
CA ILE A 118 -14.49 4.42 -29.04
C ILE A 118 -13.83 3.55 -30.09
N LEU A 119 -14.58 3.21 -31.15
CA LEU A 119 -14.08 2.35 -32.24
C LEU A 119 -12.84 2.94 -32.91
N LYS A 120 -12.83 4.25 -33.16
CA LYS A 120 -11.69 4.96 -33.73
C LYS A 120 -10.46 4.90 -32.82
N ILE A 121 -10.63 5.15 -31.52
CA ILE A 121 -9.51 5.18 -30.56
C ILE A 121 -8.89 3.79 -30.38
N TYR A 122 -9.74 2.77 -30.36
CA TYR A 122 -9.28 1.40 -30.15
C TYR A 122 -8.98 0.64 -31.44
N HIS A 123 -9.12 1.30 -32.60
CA HIS A 123 -8.92 0.69 -33.95
C HIS A 123 -9.74 -0.60 -34.10
N GLU A 124 -11.03 -0.49 -33.84
CA GLU A 124 -12.02 -1.57 -34.00
C GLU A 124 -13.07 -1.18 -35.05
N TRP A 125 -13.63 -2.16 -35.73
CA TRP A 125 -14.60 -1.96 -36.78
C TRP A 125 -16.05 -2.22 -36.35
N ASN A 126 -16.21 -2.96 -35.25
CA ASN A 126 -17.51 -3.38 -34.77
C ASN A 126 -17.57 -3.28 -33.24
N TYR A 127 -18.66 -2.70 -32.74
CA TYR A 127 -18.80 -2.43 -31.30
C TYR A 127 -18.99 -3.71 -30.47
N GLU A 128 -19.76 -4.69 -30.97
CA GLU A 128 -19.93 -5.97 -30.28
C GLU A 128 -18.61 -6.74 -30.15
N ASN A 129 -17.78 -6.70 -31.19
CA ASN A 129 -16.46 -7.31 -31.15
C ASN A 129 -15.55 -6.59 -30.18
N PHE A 130 -15.64 -5.25 -30.11
CA PHE A 130 -14.92 -4.45 -29.12
C PHE A 130 -15.30 -4.89 -27.70
N LEU A 131 -16.61 -5.00 -27.38
CA LEU A 131 -17.09 -5.42 -26.06
C LEU A 131 -16.60 -6.82 -25.64
N LYS A 132 -16.32 -7.71 -26.58
CA LYS A 132 -15.75 -9.05 -26.33
C LYS A 132 -14.22 -9.07 -26.29
N SER A 133 -13.58 -7.94 -26.61
CA SER A 133 -12.12 -7.87 -26.77
C SER A 133 -11.37 -7.64 -25.46
N TYR A 134 -10.08 -8.00 -25.46
CA TYR A 134 -9.15 -7.66 -24.38
C TYR A 134 -9.00 -6.12 -24.21
N LYS A 135 -9.20 -5.34 -25.26
CA LYS A 135 -9.13 -3.88 -25.21
C LYS A 135 -10.22 -3.30 -24.33
N PHE A 136 -11.46 -3.81 -24.45
CA PHE A 136 -12.56 -3.42 -23.55
C PHE A 136 -12.27 -3.77 -22.09
N LEU A 137 -11.78 -4.97 -21.82
CA LEU A 137 -11.42 -5.36 -20.46
C LEU A 137 -10.39 -4.39 -19.85
N LYS A 138 -9.40 -3.96 -20.62
CA LYS A 138 -8.40 -2.98 -20.16
C LYS A 138 -8.96 -1.58 -19.97
N LEU A 139 -9.85 -1.14 -20.84
CA LEU A 139 -10.56 0.13 -20.67
C LEU A 139 -11.40 0.11 -19.39
N LYS A 140 -12.17 -0.95 -19.18
CA LYS A 140 -12.99 -1.14 -17.99
C LYS A 140 -12.14 -1.11 -16.70
N GLU A 141 -11.07 -1.90 -16.64
CA GLU A 141 -10.13 -1.90 -15.50
C GLU A 141 -9.58 -0.48 -15.21
N LEU A 142 -9.25 0.26 -16.26
CA LEU A 142 -8.73 1.62 -16.14
C LEU A 142 -9.79 2.58 -15.58
N ILE A 143 -11.03 2.56 -16.11
CA ILE A 143 -12.14 3.40 -15.65
C ILE A 143 -12.42 3.15 -14.16
N ILE A 144 -12.58 1.88 -13.78
CA ILE A 144 -12.82 1.47 -12.39
C ILE A 144 -11.69 1.97 -11.48
N ARG A 145 -10.44 1.80 -11.90
CA ARG A 145 -9.27 2.25 -11.15
C ARG A 145 -9.28 3.77 -10.96
N ILE A 146 -9.59 4.55 -12.01
CA ILE A 146 -9.61 6.01 -11.94
C ILE A 146 -10.74 6.48 -10.99
N ILE A 147 -11.95 5.92 -11.10
CA ILE A 147 -13.09 6.30 -10.24
C ILE A 147 -12.75 5.99 -8.77
N ARG A 148 -12.24 4.81 -8.45
CA ARG A 148 -11.84 4.44 -7.08
C ARG A 148 -10.73 5.34 -6.54
N THR A 149 -9.69 5.58 -7.34
CA THR A 149 -8.59 6.45 -6.93
C THR A 149 -9.07 7.87 -6.66
N SER A 150 -9.95 8.41 -7.52
CA SER A 150 -10.51 9.75 -7.33
C SER A 150 -11.26 9.91 -6.01
N LYS A 151 -12.04 8.91 -5.59
CA LYS A 151 -12.70 8.89 -4.28
C LYS A 151 -11.70 8.91 -3.13
N SER A 152 -10.74 7.99 -3.15
CA SER A 152 -9.72 7.88 -2.10
C SER A 152 -8.86 9.15 -1.93
N CYS A 153 -8.70 9.93 -3.01
CA CYS A 153 -7.99 11.21 -3.02
C CYS A 153 -8.89 12.42 -2.71
N ASP A 154 -10.17 12.20 -2.39
CA ASP A 154 -11.17 13.27 -2.18
C ASP A 154 -11.29 14.24 -3.38
N SER A 155 -11.11 13.70 -4.60
CA SER A 155 -11.15 14.50 -5.82
C SER A 155 -12.59 14.85 -6.18
N LYS A 156 -12.82 16.14 -6.47
CA LYS A 156 -14.14 16.68 -6.84
C LYS A 156 -14.40 16.51 -8.34
N ILE A 157 -15.66 16.60 -8.74
CA ILE A 157 -16.06 16.62 -10.16
C ILE A 157 -15.35 17.77 -10.89
N SER A 158 -15.20 18.94 -10.26
CA SER A 158 -14.47 20.08 -10.82
C SER A 158 -13.00 19.78 -11.18
N ASP A 159 -12.38 18.80 -10.54
CA ASP A 159 -11.01 18.39 -10.88
C ASP A 159 -11.01 17.61 -12.20
N PHE A 160 -12.06 16.80 -12.45
CA PHE A 160 -12.26 16.14 -13.74
C PHE A 160 -12.63 17.15 -14.84
N GLU A 161 -13.41 18.19 -14.55
CA GLU A 161 -13.73 19.25 -15.50
C GLU A 161 -12.50 20.02 -15.96
N LYS A 162 -11.55 20.31 -15.04
CA LYS A 162 -10.24 20.89 -15.42
C LYS A 162 -9.44 19.97 -16.34
N LEU A 163 -9.59 18.65 -16.17
CA LEU A 163 -8.98 17.66 -17.05
C LEU A 163 -9.70 17.56 -18.40
N TYR A 164 -11.03 17.72 -18.39
CA TYR A 164 -11.89 17.69 -19.58
C TYR A 164 -11.56 18.83 -20.55
N ASN A 165 -11.31 20.04 -20.04
CA ASN A 165 -10.92 21.20 -20.86
C ASN A 165 -9.66 20.98 -21.72
N LYS A 166 -8.95 19.87 -21.55
CA LYS A 166 -7.83 19.42 -22.40
C LYS A 166 -8.26 18.45 -23.53
N ASN A 167 -9.54 18.40 -23.89
CA ASN A 167 -10.09 17.59 -24.99
C ASN A 167 -9.77 16.08 -24.92
N ASN A 168 -9.82 15.51 -23.73
CA ASN A 168 -9.56 14.08 -23.57
C ASN A 168 -10.89 13.29 -23.54
N PHE A 169 -11.17 12.56 -24.61
CA PHE A 169 -12.33 11.67 -24.74
C PHE A 169 -12.49 10.73 -23.52
N LEU A 170 -11.40 10.13 -23.06
CA LEU A 170 -11.41 9.22 -21.92
C LEU A 170 -11.87 9.92 -20.63
N THR A 171 -11.50 11.18 -20.41
CA THR A 171 -11.96 11.96 -19.25
C THR A 171 -13.47 12.17 -19.27
N LYS A 172 -14.03 12.47 -20.47
CA LYS A 172 -15.50 12.61 -20.64
C LYS A 172 -16.21 11.32 -20.30
N LEU A 173 -15.73 10.21 -20.84
CA LEU A 173 -16.29 8.89 -20.61
C LEU A 173 -16.30 8.52 -19.11
N ILE A 174 -15.16 8.73 -18.44
CA ILE A 174 -15.03 8.46 -17.00
C ILE A 174 -15.97 9.35 -16.18
N LEU A 175 -16.08 10.63 -16.53
CA LEU A 175 -16.95 11.56 -15.82
C LEU A 175 -18.43 11.15 -15.93
N ILE A 176 -18.90 10.77 -17.12
CA ILE A 176 -20.26 10.28 -17.33
C ILE A 176 -20.53 9.05 -16.44
N ILE A 177 -19.67 8.05 -16.52
CA ILE A 177 -19.82 6.81 -15.75
C ILE A 177 -19.75 7.09 -14.23
N LYS A 178 -18.86 7.98 -13.79
CA LYS A 178 -18.76 8.38 -12.38
C LYS A 178 -20.06 9.03 -11.88
N ILE A 179 -20.66 9.93 -12.67
CA ILE A 179 -21.93 10.57 -12.32
C ILE A 179 -23.05 9.54 -12.21
N ILE A 180 -23.18 8.65 -13.20
CA ILE A 180 -24.18 7.56 -13.18
C ILE A 180 -24.01 6.72 -11.91
N TYR A 181 -22.78 6.26 -11.64
CA TYR A 181 -22.47 5.46 -10.46
C TYR A 181 -22.84 6.18 -9.14
N GLU A 182 -22.49 7.47 -9.00
CA GLU A 182 -22.79 8.23 -7.78
C GLU A 182 -24.29 8.48 -7.60
N ASP A 183 -25.03 8.69 -8.68
CA ASP A 183 -26.49 8.89 -8.65
C ASP A 183 -27.22 7.58 -8.32
N GLU A 184 -26.81 6.45 -8.89
CA GLU A 184 -27.33 5.11 -8.56
C GLU A 184 -27.08 4.76 -7.08
N MET A 185 -25.86 4.98 -6.61
CA MET A 185 -25.49 4.76 -5.21
C MET A 185 -26.35 5.60 -4.26
N LYS A 186 -26.58 6.86 -4.61
CA LYS A 186 -27.36 7.80 -3.79
C LYS A 186 -28.84 7.42 -3.79
N SER A 187 -29.46 7.15 -4.96
CA SER A 187 -30.87 6.80 -5.08
C SER A 187 -31.23 5.49 -4.36
N SER A 188 -30.30 4.54 -4.35
CA SER A 188 -30.46 3.24 -3.68
C SER A 188 -29.99 3.23 -2.23
N ASN A 189 -29.57 4.37 -1.67
CA ASN A 189 -28.97 4.50 -0.33
C ASN A 189 -27.82 3.49 -0.09
N LEU A 190 -27.00 3.29 -1.13
CA LEU A 190 -25.84 2.43 -1.10
C LEU A 190 -24.57 3.22 -0.76
N LEU A 191 -23.66 2.60 -0.02
CA LEU A 191 -22.32 3.14 0.26
C LEU A 191 -21.28 2.09 -0.10
N ASP A 192 -20.27 2.47 -0.85
CA ASP A 192 -19.06 1.68 -0.97
C ASP A 192 -18.11 1.92 0.24
N TYR A 193 -16.98 1.23 0.27
CA TYR A 193 -16.05 1.33 1.39
C TYR A 193 -15.48 2.74 1.60
N ASP A 194 -15.21 3.48 0.54
CA ASP A 194 -14.72 4.86 0.64
C ASP A 194 -15.85 5.82 1.05
N ASP A 195 -17.08 5.59 0.56
CA ASP A 195 -18.25 6.35 0.97
C ASP A 195 -18.55 6.23 2.48
N LEU A 196 -18.35 5.04 3.07
CA LEU A 196 -18.48 4.87 4.52
C LEU A 196 -17.56 5.84 5.28
N ILE A 197 -16.31 5.95 4.86
CA ILE A 197 -15.32 6.84 5.49
C ILE A 197 -15.69 8.31 5.28
N ILE A 198 -16.07 8.68 4.05
CA ILE A 198 -16.48 10.05 3.71
C ILE A 198 -17.72 10.44 4.50
N LYS A 199 -18.75 9.57 4.57
CA LYS A 199 -19.99 9.83 5.30
C LYS A 199 -19.74 9.92 6.81
N ALA A 200 -18.96 9.02 7.38
CA ALA A 200 -18.55 9.08 8.79
C ALA A 200 -17.81 10.39 9.10
N THR A 201 -16.91 10.82 8.21
CA THR A 201 -16.22 12.10 8.34
C THR A 201 -17.19 13.29 8.32
N LYS A 202 -18.26 13.25 7.51
CA LYS A 202 -19.24 14.34 7.44
C LYS A 202 -20.11 14.41 8.68
N VAL A 203 -20.61 13.27 9.19
CA VAL A 203 -21.58 13.23 10.31
C VAL A 203 -20.97 13.49 11.66
N VAL A 204 -19.73 13.05 11.90
CA VAL A 204 -19.07 13.27 13.19
C VAL A 204 -18.81 14.77 13.40
N ASN A 205 -19.51 15.41 14.36
CA ASN A 205 -19.50 16.85 14.59
C ASN A 205 -19.35 17.27 16.06
N LYS A 206 -19.25 16.31 16.96
CA LYS A 206 -19.09 16.53 18.42
C LYS A 206 -18.01 15.59 18.96
N PHE A 207 -17.66 15.76 20.24
CA PHE A 207 -16.72 14.90 20.95
C PHE A 207 -17.05 13.42 20.75
N TYR A 208 -16.02 12.64 20.44
CA TYR A 208 -16.14 11.20 20.22
C TYR A 208 -15.02 10.49 20.98
N LYS A 209 -15.29 9.90 22.08
CA LYS A 209 -14.52 9.25 23.17
C LYS A 209 -12.97 9.24 23.14
N TYR A 210 -12.31 9.28 21.98
CA TYR A 210 -10.89 9.03 21.87
C TYR A 210 -10.03 10.24 22.25
N LYS A 211 -9.17 10.06 23.26
CA LYS A 211 -8.14 11.03 23.70
C LYS A 211 -6.76 10.73 23.09
N TYR A 212 -6.54 9.50 22.62
CA TYR A 212 -5.31 9.07 22.00
C TYR A 212 -5.59 8.30 20.71
N ILE A 213 -5.02 8.70 19.60
CA ILE A 213 -5.20 8.08 18.30
C ILE A 213 -3.84 7.59 17.81
N ILE A 214 -3.72 6.27 17.61
CA ILE A 214 -2.52 5.60 17.13
C ILE A 214 -2.81 5.03 15.73
N VAL A 215 -1.91 5.24 14.77
CA VAL A 215 -2.06 4.73 13.40
C VAL A 215 -0.81 3.93 13.03
N ASP A 216 -1.00 2.64 12.77
CA ASP A 216 0.05 1.76 12.23
C ASP A 216 0.07 1.84 10.69
N GLU A 217 1.23 1.57 10.10
CA GLU A 217 1.48 1.62 8.65
C GLU A 217 0.96 2.92 7.99
N PHE A 218 1.23 4.06 8.63
CA PHE A 218 0.69 5.37 8.24
C PHE A 218 0.99 5.76 6.80
N GLN A 219 2.08 5.27 6.19
CA GLN A 219 2.42 5.50 4.79
C GLN A 219 1.40 4.93 3.79
N ASP A 220 0.49 4.05 4.25
CA ASP A 220 -0.57 3.47 3.42
C ASP A 220 -1.92 4.19 3.60
N THR A 221 -1.91 5.36 4.23
CA THR A 221 -3.12 6.14 4.48
C THR A 221 -3.47 7.00 3.27
N SER A 222 -4.75 6.95 2.83
CA SER A 222 -5.30 7.86 1.82
C SER A 222 -5.80 9.17 2.46
N LEU A 223 -6.05 10.18 1.64
CA LEU A 223 -6.49 11.48 2.13
C LEU A 223 -7.84 11.39 2.88
N ILE A 224 -8.82 10.64 2.36
CA ILE A 224 -10.12 10.48 3.04
C ILE A 224 -9.98 9.81 4.41
N ARG A 225 -9.10 8.80 4.53
CA ARG A 225 -8.81 8.11 5.80
C ARG A 225 -8.17 9.05 6.80
N PHE A 226 -7.20 9.83 6.34
CA PHE A 226 -6.56 10.85 7.17
C PHE A 226 -7.55 11.93 7.62
N ASN A 227 -8.43 12.40 6.72
CA ASN A 227 -9.44 13.40 7.03
C ASN A 227 -10.35 12.96 8.20
N LEU A 228 -10.78 11.68 8.20
CA LEU A 228 -11.56 11.12 9.31
C LEU A 228 -10.81 11.21 10.64
N ILE A 229 -9.57 10.71 10.67
CA ILE A 229 -8.76 10.70 11.90
C ILE A 229 -8.43 12.13 12.35
N ASN A 230 -8.06 13.01 11.44
CA ASN A 230 -7.72 14.40 11.76
C ASN A 230 -8.92 15.17 12.29
N LYS A 231 -10.13 14.86 11.79
CA LYS A 231 -11.38 15.43 12.33
C LYS A 231 -11.62 14.94 13.75
N LEU A 232 -11.53 13.63 14.03
CA LEU A 232 -11.63 13.08 15.37
C LEU A 232 -10.57 13.67 16.31
N LYS A 233 -9.32 13.77 15.84
CA LYS A 233 -8.23 14.40 16.59
C LYS A 233 -8.58 15.82 17.00
N LYS A 234 -9.08 16.64 16.06
CA LYS A 234 -9.44 18.03 16.34
C LYS A 234 -10.62 18.15 17.32
N LEU A 235 -11.69 17.39 17.08
CA LEU A 235 -12.90 17.42 17.92
C LEU A 235 -12.62 17.00 19.38
N ASN A 236 -11.71 16.05 19.57
CA ASN A 236 -11.41 15.48 20.88
C ASN A 236 -10.16 16.13 21.54
N ASN A 237 -9.46 17.02 20.86
CA ASN A 237 -8.11 17.46 21.22
C ASN A 237 -7.17 16.27 21.50
N ALA A 238 -7.32 15.21 20.70
CA ALA A 238 -6.62 13.94 20.92
C ALA A 238 -5.13 14.06 20.56
N LYS A 239 -4.31 13.32 21.28
CA LYS A 239 -2.91 13.10 20.89
C LYS A 239 -2.84 12.12 19.72
N PHE A 240 -1.91 12.37 18.82
CA PHE A 240 -1.73 11.59 17.60
C PHE A 240 -0.36 10.93 17.57
N PHE A 241 -0.34 9.62 17.34
CA PHE A 241 0.87 8.82 17.23
C PHE A 241 0.80 7.96 15.97
N ALA A 242 1.48 8.36 14.92
CA ALA A 242 1.56 7.60 13.68
C ALA A 242 2.90 6.89 13.55
N VAL A 243 2.88 5.67 13.06
CA VAL A 243 4.08 4.86 12.80
C VAL A 243 4.09 4.42 11.35
N GLY A 244 5.25 4.55 10.67
CA GLY A 244 5.32 4.15 9.27
C GLY A 244 6.73 4.12 8.70
N ASP A 245 6.79 3.66 7.44
CA ASP A 245 8.00 3.54 6.65
C ASP A 245 7.72 3.95 5.19
N ASP A 246 8.16 5.12 4.77
CA ASP A 246 7.98 5.59 3.39
C ASP A 246 8.65 4.68 2.34
N PHE A 247 9.68 3.92 2.73
CA PHE A 247 10.30 2.90 1.88
C PHE A 247 9.35 1.71 1.60
N GLN A 248 8.32 1.52 2.42
CA GLN A 248 7.30 0.47 2.28
C GLN A 248 5.95 1.00 1.78
N ALA A 249 5.88 2.22 1.25
CA ALA A 249 4.68 2.79 0.63
C ALA A 249 4.47 2.19 -0.77
N ILE A 250 3.70 1.10 -0.86
CA ILE A 250 3.50 0.31 -2.09
C ILE A 250 2.03 0.21 -2.53
N TYR A 251 1.13 0.98 -1.92
CA TYR A 251 -0.31 0.99 -2.22
C TYR A 251 -0.78 2.29 -2.87
N HIS A 252 0.09 2.97 -3.61
CA HIS A 252 -0.27 4.17 -4.36
C HIS A 252 -1.44 3.91 -5.33
N PHE A 253 -1.45 2.75 -5.97
CA PHE A 253 -2.54 2.33 -6.87
C PHE A 253 -3.91 2.23 -6.21
N SER A 254 -3.99 2.20 -4.88
CA SER A 254 -5.24 2.20 -4.09
C SER A 254 -5.54 3.55 -3.43
N GLY A 255 -4.95 4.64 -3.95
CA GLY A 255 -5.18 6.01 -3.47
C GLY A 255 -4.40 6.41 -2.22
N CYS A 256 -3.42 5.60 -1.78
CA CYS A 256 -2.55 5.96 -0.65
C CYS A 256 -1.56 7.05 -1.07
N SER A 257 -1.40 8.07 -0.24
CA SER A 257 -0.60 9.26 -0.55
C SER A 257 0.69 9.33 0.24
N THR A 258 1.82 9.14 -0.44
CA THR A 258 3.15 9.34 0.16
C THR A 258 3.39 10.79 0.55
N SER A 259 2.79 11.76 -0.17
CA SER A 259 2.91 13.18 0.14
C SER A 259 2.34 13.51 1.52
N LEU A 260 1.26 12.83 1.94
CA LEU A 260 0.72 12.96 3.29
C LEU A 260 1.73 12.58 4.37
N PHE A 261 2.51 11.52 4.13
CA PHE A 261 3.55 11.07 5.05
C PHE A 261 4.74 12.05 5.11
N TRP A 262 5.17 12.55 3.95
CA TRP A 262 6.31 13.47 3.87
C TRP A 262 5.98 14.88 4.38
N ASN A 263 4.75 15.34 4.13
CA ASN A 263 4.30 16.71 4.43
C ASN A 263 3.34 16.75 5.64
N ILE A 264 3.44 15.81 6.56
CA ILE A 264 2.52 15.70 7.71
C ILE A 264 2.45 16.99 8.54
N LYS A 265 3.50 17.79 8.57
CA LYS A 265 3.55 19.08 9.27
C LYS A 265 2.56 20.11 8.72
N ASP A 266 2.20 20.02 7.44
CA ASP A 266 1.20 20.90 6.82
C ASP A 266 -0.20 20.64 7.38
N TYR A 267 -0.45 19.41 7.83
CA TYR A 267 -1.72 18.97 8.42
C TYR A 267 -1.73 19.02 9.95
N ILE A 268 -0.59 18.73 10.58
CA ILE A 268 -0.40 18.76 12.03
C ILE A 268 0.89 19.54 12.33
N PRO A 269 0.83 20.88 12.40
CA PRO A 269 2.04 21.74 12.46
C PRO A 269 2.99 21.40 13.61
N ASN A 270 2.46 21.02 14.78
CA ASN A 270 3.25 20.72 15.97
C ASN A 270 3.61 19.24 16.12
N ILE A 271 3.64 18.48 15.02
CA ILE A 271 4.01 17.06 15.06
C ILE A 271 5.52 16.91 15.21
N LYS A 272 5.94 16.08 16.16
CA LYS A 272 7.34 15.71 16.37
C LYS A 272 7.69 14.51 15.51
N ILE A 273 8.75 14.60 14.73
CA ILE A 273 9.23 13.49 13.92
C ILE A 273 10.35 12.78 14.67
N LEU A 274 10.14 11.52 15.01
CA LEU A 274 11.12 10.64 15.65
C LEU A 274 11.50 9.51 14.70
N LYS A 275 12.70 8.94 14.86
CA LYS A 275 13.20 7.86 14.01
C LYS A 275 13.67 6.69 14.86
N LEU A 276 13.20 5.47 14.56
CA LEU A 276 13.83 4.25 15.06
C LEU A 276 15.07 3.95 14.23
N LYS A 277 16.21 3.80 14.90
CA LYS A 277 17.48 3.52 14.23
C LYS A 277 17.84 2.05 14.24
N ASN A 278 17.48 1.31 15.30
CA ASN A 278 17.85 -0.09 15.43
C ASN A 278 16.91 -1.02 14.64
N VAL A 279 17.51 -1.96 13.92
CA VAL A 279 16.80 -3.01 13.16
C VAL A 279 17.16 -4.36 13.75
N TYR A 280 16.14 -5.20 13.96
CA TYR A 280 16.28 -6.50 14.63
C TYR A 280 16.11 -7.69 13.70
N ARG A 281 15.57 -7.47 12.50
CA ARG A 281 15.28 -8.52 11.51
C ARG A 281 16.47 -8.79 10.60
N ASN A 282 16.89 -7.78 9.87
CA ASN A 282 17.84 -7.87 8.77
C ASN A 282 19.29 -7.64 9.24
N SER A 283 20.25 -8.18 8.49
CA SER A 283 21.68 -7.87 8.71
C SER A 283 22.05 -6.46 8.24
N GLN A 284 23.16 -5.93 8.74
CA GLN A 284 23.64 -4.59 8.38
C GLN A 284 23.91 -4.48 6.88
N GLU A 285 24.50 -5.52 6.28
CA GLU A 285 24.82 -5.55 4.86
C GLU A 285 23.56 -5.45 3.99
N LEU A 286 22.46 -6.15 4.38
CA LEU A 286 21.18 -6.05 3.67
C LEU A 286 20.60 -4.65 3.81
N ILE A 287 20.63 -4.07 4.99
CA ILE A 287 20.16 -2.72 5.26
C ILE A 287 20.89 -1.72 4.38
N ASP A 288 22.22 -1.79 4.33
CA ASP A 288 23.06 -0.86 3.58
C ASP A 288 22.81 -0.95 2.06
N ILE A 289 22.70 -2.17 1.54
CA ILE A 289 22.37 -2.41 0.14
C ILE A 289 20.98 -1.81 -0.19
N CYS A 290 19.98 -2.15 0.63
CA CYS A 290 18.61 -1.71 0.43
C CYS A 290 18.49 -0.18 0.57
N ALA A 291 19.15 0.43 1.55
CA ALA A 291 19.17 1.87 1.74
C ALA A 291 19.80 2.60 0.54
N ARG A 292 20.96 2.15 0.05
CA ARG A 292 21.59 2.72 -1.14
C ARG A 292 20.75 2.53 -2.40
N PHE A 293 20.07 1.40 -2.54
CA PHE A 293 19.20 1.12 -3.68
C PHE A 293 17.98 2.07 -3.71
N ILE A 294 17.33 2.31 -2.57
CA ILE A 294 16.09 3.09 -2.52
C ILE A 294 16.33 4.60 -2.38
N SER A 295 17.41 5.02 -1.71
CA SER A 295 17.73 6.44 -1.46
C SER A 295 18.19 7.21 -2.69
N LYS A 296 18.24 6.58 -3.87
CA LYS A 296 18.43 7.26 -5.14
C LYS A 296 17.27 8.23 -5.45
N ASN A 297 16.10 8.01 -4.88
CA ASN A 297 15.03 8.96 -4.88
C ASN A 297 15.24 10.00 -3.77
N SER A 298 15.40 11.28 -4.16
CA SER A 298 15.68 12.38 -3.23
C SER A 298 14.51 12.71 -2.29
N GLN A 299 13.29 12.32 -2.60
CA GLN A 299 12.11 12.55 -1.76
C GLN A 299 12.01 11.56 -0.59
N GLN A 300 12.71 10.42 -0.68
CA GLN A 300 12.71 9.44 0.40
C GLN A 300 13.40 9.97 1.66
N ILE A 301 12.79 9.71 2.81
CA ILE A 301 13.33 10.17 4.08
C ILE A 301 14.62 9.41 4.41
N LYS A 302 15.75 10.11 4.50
CA LYS A 302 17.02 9.49 4.89
C LYS A 302 16.91 8.86 6.28
N LYS A 303 17.30 7.59 6.37
CA LYS A 303 17.29 6.78 7.59
C LYS A 303 18.68 6.23 7.84
N GLU A 304 19.13 6.38 9.07
CA GLU A 304 20.34 5.72 9.58
C GLU A 304 19.88 4.47 10.33
N LEU A 305 19.99 3.33 9.72
CA LEU A 305 19.54 2.06 10.30
C LEU A 305 20.74 1.22 10.71
N LEU A 306 20.70 0.69 11.92
CA LEU A 306 21.79 -0.07 12.54
C LEU A 306 21.30 -1.46 12.94
N SER A 307 22.06 -2.49 12.61
CA SER A 307 21.84 -3.86 13.04
C SER A 307 23.10 -4.44 13.67
N GLN A 308 22.90 -5.33 14.64
CA GLN A 308 23.98 -6.13 15.20
C GLN A 308 24.17 -7.45 14.44
N LYS A 309 23.30 -7.75 13.48
CA LYS A 309 23.42 -8.96 12.65
C LYS A 309 24.30 -8.66 11.44
N HIS A 310 25.24 -9.56 11.18
CA HIS A 310 26.13 -9.52 10.03
C HIS A 310 26.10 -10.85 9.28
N ASN A 311 25.90 -10.81 7.99
CA ASN A 311 25.95 -11.98 7.10
C ASN A 311 26.08 -11.54 5.63
N ASN A 312 26.21 -12.52 4.71
CA ASN A 312 26.10 -12.26 3.28
C ASN A 312 24.64 -12.52 2.82
N PRO A 313 23.77 -11.48 2.82
CA PRO A 313 22.34 -11.67 2.79
C PRO A 313 21.76 -11.96 1.41
N ILE A 314 22.47 -11.67 0.31
CA ILE A 314 21.94 -11.76 -1.06
C ILE A 314 22.75 -12.74 -1.90
N LYS A 315 22.08 -13.76 -2.45
CA LYS A 315 22.64 -14.69 -3.43
C LYS A 315 21.95 -14.54 -4.78
N ILE A 316 22.72 -14.24 -5.82
CA ILE A 316 22.23 -14.15 -7.19
C ILE A 316 22.48 -15.48 -7.89
N ILE A 317 21.40 -16.11 -8.37
CA ILE A 317 21.44 -17.42 -9.04
C ILE A 317 20.92 -17.24 -10.46
N TYR A 318 21.81 -17.49 -11.42
CA TYR A 318 21.48 -17.36 -12.84
C TYR A 318 20.85 -18.65 -13.37
N TYR A 319 19.89 -18.52 -14.27
CA TYR A 319 19.24 -19.65 -14.92
C TYR A 319 19.07 -19.45 -16.45
N ILE A 320 19.03 -20.59 -17.14
CA ILE A 320 18.55 -20.70 -18.53
C ILE A 320 17.14 -21.30 -18.50
N ASN A 321 16.97 -22.39 -17.73
CA ASN A 321 15.65 -23.01 -17.53
C ASN A 321 15.11 -22.67 -16.12
N PRO A 322 14.03 -21.86 -16.04
CA PRO A 322 13.50 -21.38 -14.75
C PRO A 322 13.00 -22.52 -13.87
N TYR A 323 12.29 -23.50 -14.45
CA TYR A 323 11.73 -24.63 -13.71
C TYR A 323 12.80 -25.52 -13.05
N LYS A 324 13.83 -25.90 -13.81
CA LYS A 324 14.93 -26.73 -13.26
C LYS A 324 15.71 -25.98 -12.18
N ALA A 325 16.02 -24.72 -12.43
CA ALA A 325 16.80 -23.91 -11.48
C ALA A 325 16.03 -23.66 -10.19
N PHE A 326 14.76 -23.30 -10.27
CA PHE A 326 13.89 -23.08 -9.12
C PHE A 326 13.78 -24.35 -8.26
N ASN A 327 13.41 -25.48 -8.85
CA ASN A 327 13.25 -26.74 -8.10
C ASN A 327 14.54 -27.20 -7.43
N LYS A 328 15.70 -27.05 -8.09
CA LYS A 328 17.01 -27.35 -7.49
C LYS A 328 17.30 -26.43 -6.30
N LEU A 329 17.04 -25.13 -6.45
CA LEU A 329 17.25 -24.14 -5.40
C LEU A 329 16.30 -24.38 -4.22
N TYR A 330 15.00 -24.51 -4.49
CA TYR A 330 13.98 -24.71 -3.47
C TYR A 330 14.26 -25.96 -2.62
N LYS A 331 14.50 -27.10 -3.27
CA LYS A 331 14.90 -28.34 -2.58
C LYS A 331 16.19 -28.18 -1.74
N LYS A 332 17.15 -27.33 -2.17
CA LYS A 332 18.37 -27.07 -1.40
C LYS A 332 18.07 -26.26 -0.15
N ILE A 333 17.21 -25.24 -0.27
CA ILE A 333 16.90 -24.34 0.85
C ILE A 333 16.03 -25.04 1.89
N THR A 334 15.00 -25.78 1.46
CA THR A 334 14.09 -26.52 2.35
C THR A 334 14.76 -27.64 3.15
N LYS A 335 15.96 -28.07 2.74
CA LYS A 335 16.79 -28.96 3.58
C LYS A 335 17.47 -28.24 4.76
N ILE A 336 17.55 -26.91 4.72
CA ILE A 336 18.23 -26.08 5.73
C ILE A 336 17.21 -25.40 6.65
N SER A 337 16.08 -24.97 6.11
CA SER A 337 15.01 -24.26 6.82
C SER A 337 13.68 -24.50 6.15
N ASP A 338 12.64 -24.79 6.92
CA ASP A 338 11.26 -24.93 6.43
C ASP A 338 10.57 -23.56 6.25
N ASP A 339 11.13 -22.48 6.83
CA ASP A 339 10.60 -21.12 6.73
C ASP A 339 11.14 -20.44 5.45
N VAL A 340 10.52 -20.78 4.31
CA VAL A 340 10.88 -20.28 2.97
C VAL A 340 9.67 -19.59 2.34
N LEU A 341 9.85 -18.38 1.84
CA LEU A 341 8.83 -17.61 1.11
C LEU A 341 9.29 -17.33 -0.32
N VAL A 342 8.41 -17.63 -1.29
CA VAL A 342 8.67 -17.34 -2.71
C VAL A 342 7.87 -16.11 -3.11
N LEU A 343 8.55 -15.11 -3.67
CA LEU A 343 7.97 -13.82 -4.04
C LEU A 343 8.07 -13.56 -5.55
N GLY A 344 6.97 -13.13 -6.14
CA GLY A 344 6.90 -12.63 -7.51
C GLY A 344 6.24 -11.24 -7.57
N ARG A 345 6.37 -10.59 -8.73
CA ARG A 345 5.70 -9.31 -8.98
C ARG A 345 4.21 -9.51 -9.29
N ASN A 346 3.87 -10.57 -10.02
CA ASN A 346 2.52 -10.86 -10.49
C ASN A 346 2.05 -12.23 -10.02
N ASN A 347 0.73 -12.44 -9.89
CA ASN A 347 0.15 -13.72 -9.44
C ASN A 347 0.53 -14.92 -10.35
N ASN A 348 0.74 -14.67 -11.64
CA ASN A 348 1.07 -15.71 -12.60
C ASN A 348 2.57 -16.05 -12.68
N ASP A 349 3.43 -15.32 -12.00
CA ASP A 349 4.88 -15.51 -12.09
C ASP A 349 5.30 -16.93 -11.73
N ILE A 350 4.69 -17.51 -10.68
CA ILE A 350 5.03 -18.86 -10.21
C ILE A 350 4.84 -19.95 -11.27
N LYS A 351 3.89 -19.78 -12.20
CA LYS A 351 3.57 -20.78 -13.22
C LYS A 351 4.75 -21.13 -14.13
N TYR A 352 5.69 -20.19 -14.30
CA TYR A 352 6.92 -20.41 -15.07
C TYR A 352 8.00 -21.15 -14.29
N PHE A 353 7.90 -21.20 -12.96
CA PHE A 353 8.93 -21.73 -12.07
C PHE A 353 8.51 -23.03 -11.39
N SER A 354 7.22 -23.22 -11.12
CA SER A 354 6.70 -24.43 -10.50
C SER A 354 5.25 -24.70 -10.88
N LYS A 355 4.90 -26.00 -10.87
CA LYS A 355 3.52 -26.48 -10.95
C LYS A 355 2.99 -27.01 -9.61
N ASP A 356 3.85 -27.03 -8.57
CA ASP A 356 3.47 -27.53 -7.25
C ASP A 356 2.67 -26.44 -6.49
N PRO A 357 1.39 -26.70 -6.17
CA PRO A 357 0.55 -25.75 -5.45
C PRO A 357 0.94 -25.57 -3.98
N LYS A 358 1.78 -26.46 -3.44
CA LYS A 358 2.23 -26.41 -2.04
C LYS A 358 3.34 -25.40 -1.82
N ILE A 359 3.91 -24.82 -2.87
CA ILE A 359 4.94 -23.80 -2.74
C ILE A 359 4.34 -22.54 -2.13
N PRO A 360 4.90 -22.00 -1.04
CA PRO A 360 4.41 -20.79 -0.39
C PRO A 360 4.73 -19.54 -1.23
N PHE A 361 4.01 -19.38 -2.32
CA PHE A 361 4.16 -18.25 -3.24
C PHE A 361 3.18 -17.14 -2.91
N LEU A 362 3.70 -15.91 -2.88
CA LEU A 362 2.92 -14.68 -2.76
C LEU A 362 3.44 -13.61 -3.73
N THR A 363 2.57 -12.69 -4.13
CA THR A 363 3.05 -11.43 -4.70
C THR A 363 3.72 -10.60 -3.60
N VAL A 364 4.65 -9.74 -3.99
CA VAL A 364 5.32 -8.85 -3.01
C VAL A 364 4.31 -7.97 -2.27
N HIS A 365 3.23 -7.52 -2.93
CA HIS A 365 2.16 -6.76 -2.28
C HIS A 365 1.48 -7.57 -1.16
N SER A 366 1.15 -8.84 -1.43
CA SER A 366 0.51 -9.72 -0.44
C SER A 366 1.45 -10.16 0.68
N ALA A 367 2.76 -10.09 0.45
CA ALA A 367 3.78 -10.46 1.43
C ALA A 367 4.14 -9.30 2.39
N LYS A 368 3.57 -8.10 2.21
CA LYS A 368 3.80 -6.99 3.13
C LYS A 368 3.33 -7.36 4.55
N GLY A 369 4.17 -7.07 5.54
CA GLY A 369 3.93 -7.46 6.93
C GLY A 369 4.41 -8.88 7.28
N LEU A 370 4.64 -9.76 6.30
CA LEU A 370 5.18 -11.11 6.53
C LEU A 370 6.70 -11.10 6.58
N GLU A 371 7.27 -12.19 7.07
CA GLU A 371 8.70 -12.45 7.09
C GLU A 371 8.98 -13.96 7.05
N ALA A 372 10.12 -14.33 6.52
CA ALA A 372 10.60 -15.72 6.51
C ALA A 372 12.13 -15.78 6.71
N ASP A 373 12.64 -16.93 7.10
CA ASP A 373 14.08 -17.10 7.23
C ASP A 373 14.77 -16.90 5.88
N ASN A 374 14.20 -17.49 4.83
CA ASN A 374 14.74 -17.42 3.47
C ASN A 374 13.68 -16.92 2.49
N VAL A 375 14.08 -16.04 1.59
CA VAL A 375 13.20 -15.49 0.56
C VAL A 375 13.77 -15.77 -0.81
N ILE A 376 12.97 -16.30 -1.73
CA ILE A 376 13.30 -16.48 -3.13
C ILE A 376 12.50 -15.48 -3.96
N ILE A 377 13.17 -14.60 -4.70
CA ILE A 377 12.50 -13.65 -5.59
C ILE A 377 12.65 -14.14 -7.03
N ILE A 378 11.52 -14.31 -7.72
CA ILE A 378 11.43 -14.86 -9.07
C ILE A 378 10.99 -13.80 -10.10
N ASN A 379 11.05 -14.16 -11.38
CA ASN A 379 10.69 -13.32 -12.53
C ASN A 379 11.44 -11.96 -12.58
N LEU A 380 12.72 -11.98 -12.24
CA LEU A 380 13.60 -10.80 -12.28
C LEU A 380 14.07 -10.51 -13.71
N THR A 381 13.09 -10.21 -14.58
CA THR A 381 13.30 -9.96 -16.02
C THR A 381 13.13 -8.47 -16.35
N ASN A 382 13.70 -8.06 -17.49
CA ASN A 382 13.54 -6.71 -18.04
C ASN A 382 12.37 -6.62 -19.05
N SER A 383 11.39 -7.54 -18.98
CA SER A 383 10.18 -7.55 -19.79
C SER A 383 9.14 -6.55 -19.28
N THR A 384 8.09 -6.32 -20.07
CA THR A 384 6.97 -5.43 -19.69
C THR A 384 6.32 -5.85 -18.37
N PHE A 385 6.14 -7.16 -18.15
CA PHE A 385 5.57 -7.74 -16.93
C PHE A 385 6.65 -8.29 -15.99
N GLY A 386 7.88 -7.83 -16.13
CA GLY A 386 8.98 -8.22 -15.26
C GLY A 386 8.98 -7.51 -13.90
N PHE A 387 10.15 -7.47 -13.30
CA PHE A 387 10.38 -6.69 -12.08
C PHE A 387 11.63 -5.80 -12.29
N PRO A 388 11.49 -4.48 -12.54
CA PRO A 388 10.26 -3.66 -12.44
C PRO A 388 9.25 -3.94 -13.55
N ASN A 389 7.97 -3.80 -13.19
CA ASN A 389 6.88 -3.76 -14.16
C ASN A 389 6.95 -2.43 -14.91
N LYS A 390 6.85 -2.50 -16.26
CA LYS A 390 7.00 -1.33 -17.15
C LYS A 390 5.67 -0.81 -17.67
N LEU A 391 4.55 -1.32 -17.18
CA LEU A 391 3.25 -0.76 -17.55
C LEU A 391 3.17 0.66 -17.00
N ASP A 392 3.06 1.62 -17.91
CA ASP A 392 2.94 3.03 -17.55
C ASP A 392 1.62 3.27 -16.80
N ASN A 393 1.69 4.14 -15.80
CA ASN A 393 0.49 4.69 -15.21
C ASN A 393 -0.21 5.58 -16.26
N ASN A 394 -1.54 5.43 -16.37
CA ASN A 394 -2.33 6.29 -17.24
C ASN A 394 -2.20 7.75 -16.79
N TYR A 395 -2.08 8.67 -17.77
CA TYR A 395 -1.94 10.10 -17.54
C TYR A 395 -3.02 10.68 -16.61
N LEU A 396 -4.27 10.21 -16.71
CA LEU A 396 -5.37 10.67 -15.85
C LEU A 396 -5.18 10.23 -14.38
N LEU A 397 -4.69 9.00 -14.14
CA LEU A 397 -4.33 8.57 -12.80
C LEU A 397 -3.24 9.46 -12.20
N GLU A 398 -2.25 9.79 -13.01
CA GLU A 398 -1.15 10.65 -12.59
C GLU A 398 -1.59 12.09 -12.28
N MET A 399 -2.60 12.60 -12.98
CA MET A 399 -3.14 13.95 -12.70
C MET A 399 -4.00 13.98 -11.43
N LEU A 400 -4.80 12.95 -11.20
CA LEU A 400 -5.64 12.83 -10.01
C LEU A 400 -4.85 12.47 -8.76
N HIS A 401 -3.84 11.67 -8.94
CA HIS A 401 -3.00 11.16 -7.86
C HIS A 401 -1.56 11.09 -8.36
N PRO A 402 -0.82 12.21 -8.31
CA PRO A 402 0.53 12.29 -8.81
C PRO A 402 1.44 11.24 -8.15
N SER A 403 2.02 10.38 -8.96
CA SER A 403 3.06 9.48 -8.48
C SER A 403 4.36 10.25 -8.26
N ASP A 404 5.24 9.66 -7.48
CA ASP A 404 6.59 10.15 -7.35
C ASP A 404 7.39 9.92 -8.65
N LYS A 405 7.32 10.89 -9.56
CA LYS A 405 8.06 10.88 -10.83
C LYS A 405 9.51 11.36 -10.72
N SER A 406 9.92 11.79 -9.52
CA SER A 406 11.28 12.29 -9.30
C SER A 406 12.34 11.24 -9.60
N TYR A 407 11.95 9.96 -9.63
CA TYR A 407 12.86 8.87 -9.90
C TYR A 407 12.19 7.72 -10.68
N LEU A 408 12.92 7.19 -11.68
CA LEU A 408 12.44 6.11 -12.54
C LEU A 408 12.08 4.86 -11.73
N PHE A 409 10.86 4.36 -11.91
CA PHE A 409 10.31 3.21 -11.19
C PHE A 409 10.26 3.39 -9.66
N ALA A 410 9.95 4.59 -9.15
CA ALA A 410 9.97 4.87 -7.71
C ALA A 410 9.10 3.88 -6.89
N GLU A 411 7.86 3.57 -7.34
CA GLU A 411 6.99 2.60 -6.67
C GLU A 411 7.53 1.17 -6.77
N GLU A 412 7.98 0.75 -7.95
CA GLU A 412 8.58 -0.58 -8.16
C GLU A 412 9.85 -0.77 -7.33
N ARG A 413 10.62 0.31 -7.09
CA ARG A 413 11.78 0.27 -6.20
C ARG A 413 11.37 0.03 -4.75
N ARG A 414 10.31 0.71 -4.27
CA ARG A 414 9.75 0.44 -2.94
C ARG A 414 9.26 -0.99 -2.83
N LEU A 415 8.61 -1.48 -3.88
CA LEU A 415 8.15 -2.86 -3.94
C LEU A 415 9.33 -3.86 -3.86
N PHE A 416 10.40 -3.59 -4.60
CA PHE A 416 11.60 -4.43 -4.56
C PHE A 416 12.31 -4.36 -3.20
N TYR A 417 12.37 -3.17 -2.58
CA TYR A 417 12.83 -3.01 -1.21
C TYR A 417 12.00 -3.85 -0.22
N VAL A 418 10.67 -3.85 -0.36
CA VAL A 418 9.81 -4.71 0.46
C VAL A 418 10.17 -6.17 0.26
N ALA A 419 10.33 -6.64 -0.99
CA ALA A 419 10.71 -8.02 -1.27
C ALA A 419 12.05 -8.42 -0.61
N LEU A 420 13.07 -7.59 -0.75
CA LEU A 420 14.40 -7.84 -0.17
C LEU A 420 14.36 -7.90 1.37
N THR A 421 13.56 -7.05 2.01
CA THR A 421 13.51 -6.93 3.46
C THR A 421 12.57 -7.93 4.17
N ARG A 422 11.96 -8.86 3.43
CA ARG A 422 11.12 -9.92 4.04
C ARG A 422 11.93 -11.03 4.69
N THR A 423 13.21 -11.15 4.40
CA THR A 423 14.06 -12.19 4.97
C THR A 423 14.57 -11.85 6.38
N LYS A 424 14.75 -12.88 7.19
CA LYS A 424 15.53 -12.83 8.44
C LYS A 424 17.00 -13.18 8.21
N ASN A 425 17.28 -14.05 7.20
CA ASN A 425 18.61 -14.57 6.93
C ASN A 425 19.07 -14.27 5.51
N GLN A 426 18.45 -14.86 4.47
CA GLN A 426 18.98 -14.82 3.12
C GLN A 426 17.93 -14.58 2.04
N VAL A 427 18.27 -13.74 1.06
CA VAL A 427 17.52 -13.53 -0.17
C VAL A 427 18.22 -14.23 -1.33
N TYR A 428 17.46 -14.98 -2.10
CA TYR A 428 17.91 -15.61 -3.34
C TYR A 428 17.24 -14.91 -4.52
N LEU A 429 18.02 -14.24 -5.34
CA LEU A 429 17.54 -13.60 -6.57
C LEU A 429 17.70 -14.60 -7.73
N LEU A 430 16.58 -15.13 -8.21
CA LEU A 430 16.57 -16.06 -9.34
C LEU A 430 16.46 -15.27 -10.65
N VAL A 431 17.54 -15.22 -11.42
CA VAL A 431 17.78 -14.25 -12.49
C VAL A 431 17.99 -14.97 -13.82
N PRO A 432 17.30 -14.59 -14.92
CA PRO A 432 17.56 -15.18 -16.22
C PRO A 432 18.98 -14.83 -16.72
N PHE A 433 19.59 -15.72 -17.47
CA PHE A 433 20.92 -15.45 -18.06
C PHE A 433 20.89 -14.29 -19.06
N LEU A 434 19.79 -14.17 -19.84
CA LEU A 434 19.53 -13.06 -20.76
C LEU A 434 18.29 -12.29 -20.31
N GLY A 435 18.20 -11.00 -20.64
CA GLY A 435 17.03 -10.17 -20.33
C GLY A 435 16.86 -9.88 -18.83
N ARG A 436 17.94 -9.69 -18.09
CA ARG A 436 17.96 -9.46 -16.64
C ARG A 436 17.30 -8.15 -16.24
N SER A 437 16.64 -8.15 -15.10
CA SER A 437 16.12 -6.95 -14.45
C SER A 437 17.20 -5.88 -14.25
N ILE A 438 16.87 -4.64 -14.50
CA ILE A 438 17.75 -3.50 -14.20
C ILE A 438 18.05 -3.39 -12.69
N PHE A 439 17.09 -3.76 -11.83
CA PHE A 439 17.27 -3.77 -10.38
C PHE A 439 18.33 -4.76 -9.93
N VAL A 440 18.39 -5.93 -10.58
CA VAL A 440 19.44 -6.92 -10.29
C VAL A 440 20.82 -6.38 -10.65
N ASN A 441 20.95 -5.67 -11.77
CA ASN A 441 22.23 -5.07 -12.17
C ASN A 441 22.69 -4.02 -11.15
N GLU A 442 21.76 -3.22 -10.61
CA GLU A 442 22.05 -2.24 -9.57
C GLU A 442 22.47 -2.93 -8.25
N ILE A 443 21.73 -3.95 -7.81
CA ILE A 443 22.10 -4.72 -6.60
C ILE A 443 23.49 -5.35 -6.76
N LYS A 444 23.79 -5.91 -7.95
CA LYS A 444 25.11 -6.50 -8.22
C LYS A 444 26.24 -5.48 -8.11
N SER A 445 26.00 -4.25 -8.59
CA SER A 445 26.95 -3.15 -8.42
C SER A 445 27.17 -2.79 -6.96
N LEU A 446 26.07 -2.71 -6.17
CA LEU A 446 26.15 -2.38 -4.74
C LEU A 446 26.86 -3.47 -3.94
N LEU A 447 26.64 -4.74 -4.26
CA LEU A 447 27.36 -5.87 -3.62
C LEU A 447 28.87 -5.79 -3.80
N ARG A 448 29.37 -5.36 -4.97
CA ARG A 448 30.81 -5.21 -5.22
C ARG A 448 31.48 -4.09 -4.43
N ASN A 449 30.68 -3.11 -3.97
CA ASN A 449 31.19 -1.96 -3.23
C ASN A 449 31.15 -2.17 -1.68
N ILE A 450 30.72 -3.33 -1.23
CA ILE A 450 30.63 -3.70 0.19
C ILE A 450 31.62 -4.83 0.51
N SER A 451 32.04 -5.61 -0.52
CA SER A 451 33.14 -6.58 -0.43
C SER A 451 34.50 -5.88 -0.59
#